data_a98855bd0b81ed6869396a8af87006ea
#
_entry.id   a98855bd0b81ed6869396a8af87006ea
#
_cell.length_a   1.000
_cell.length_b   1.000
_cell.length_c   1.000
_cell.angle_alpha   90.00
_cell.angle_beta   90.00
_cell.angle_gamma   90.00
#
_symmetry.space_group_name_H-M   'P 1'
#
loop_
_entity.id
_entity.type
_entity.pdbx_description
1 polymer ?
#
loop_
_entity_poly.entity_id
_entity_poly.type
_entity_poly.pdbx_seq_one_letter_code
_entity_poly.pdbx_strand_id
1 'polypeptide(L)'
;MNDWLLEILPDMLRALAEKASGYPGSLPFDTEEKWRDWLTDLARRFEYCQEDKVLARNEYAEEYYKPFSSIPVEEVRELYHKENERLFAERQLMLKQTFNELSEHIDELWD
;
A
#
# COMPACT_ATOMS: atom_id res chain seq x y z
N MET A 1 14.51 3.88 2.66
CA MET A 1 13.58 3.24 3.59
C MET A 1 13.39 1.77 3.22
N ASN A 2 13.43 0.91 4.20
CA ASN A 2 13.28 -0.53 3.96
C ASN A 2 11.81 -0.90 3.85
N ASP A 3 11.40 -1.48 2.73
CA ASP A 3 10.02 -1.91 2.48
C ASP A 3 9.67 -3.27 3.10
N TRP A 4 10.58 -3.81 3.91
CA TRP A 4 10.41 -5.10 4.54
C TRP A 4 9.04 -5.27 5.23
N LEU A 5 8.64 -4.26 6.00
CA LEU A 5 7.36 -4.29 6.72
C LEU A 5 6.17 -4.33 5.74
N LEU A 6 6.27 -3.60 4.64
CA LEU A 6 5.21 -3.56 3.63
C LEU A 6 5.13 -4.85 2.80
N GLU A 7 6.17 -5.67 2.81
CA GLU A 7 6.15 -6.99 2.18
C GLU A 7 5.48 -8.02 3.09
N ILE A 8 5.70 -7.91 4.39
CA ILE A 8 5.19 -8.88 5.37
C ILE A 8 3.75 -8.61 5.78
N LEU A 9 3.38 -7.34 6.02
CA LEU A 9 2.05 -6.99 6.53
C LEU A 9 0.90 -7.52 5.67
N PRO A 10 0.92 -7.40 4.34
CA PRO A 10 -0.17 -7.94 3.52
C PRO A 10 -0.36 -9.44 3.71
N ASP A 11 0.73 -10.19 3.75
CA ASP A 11 0.67 -11.65 3.91
C ASP A 11 0.11 -12.03 5.28
N MET A 12 0.53 -11.32 6.33
CA MET A 12 0.02 -11.54 7.68
C MET A 12 -1.47 -11.24 7.78
N LEU A 13 -1.91 -10.13 7.19
CA LEU A 13 -3.31 -9.73 7.22
C LEU A 13 -4.19 -10.72 6.45
N ARG A 14 -3.71 -11.21 5.31
CA ARG A 14 -4.44 -12.23 4.54
C ARG A 14 -4.51 -13.56 5.27
N ALA A 15 -3.42 -13.94 5.96
CA ALA A 15 -3.41 -15.15 6.77
C ALA A 15 -4.45 -15.06 7.90
N LEU A 16 -4.56 -13.90 8.55
CA LEU A 16 -5.58 -13.66 9.57
C LEU A 16 -6.98 -13.72 8.99
N ALA A 17 -7.18 -13.19 7.79
CA ALA A 17 -8.46 -13.22 7.10
C ALA A 17 -8.89 -14.66 6.77
N GLU A 18 -7.95 -15.52 6.38
CA GLU A 18 -8.21 -16.92 6.06
C GLU A 18 -8.57 -17.75 7.28
N LYS A 19 -8.01 -17.43 8.44
CA LYS A 19 -8.26 -18.16 9.68
C LYS A 19 -9.66 -17.98 10.25
N ALA A 20 -10.34 -16.96 9.89
CA ALA A 20 -11.78 -16.68 10.01
C ALA A 20 -12.53 -17.10 11.29
N SER A 21 -11.93 -17.81 12.21
CA SER A 21 -12.60 -18.30 13.42
C SER A 21 -12.59 -17.30 14.57
N GLY A 22 -11.99 -16.12 14.39
CA GLY A 22 -11.84 -15.14 15.45
C GLY A 22 -12.12 -13.72 15.00
N TYR A 23 -13.35 -13.41 14.58
CA TYR A 23 -13.72 -12.02 14.38
C TYR A 23 -14.17 -11.40 15.71
N PRO A 24 -14.06 -10.06 15.86
CA PRO A 24 -14.36 -9.41 17.14
C PRO A 24 -15.77 -9.57 17.67
N GLY A 25 -16.75 -9.72 16.78
CA GLY A 25 -18.16 -9.90 17.19
C GLY A 25 -18.87 -8.62 17.62
N SER A 26 -18.19 -7.47 17.57
CA SER A 26 -18.75 -6.17 17.88
C SER A 26 -18.59 -5.23 16.70
N LEU A 27 -19.45 -4.21 16.60
CA LEU A 27 -19.34 -3.23 15.52
C LEU A 27 -17.96 -2.55 15.54
N PRO A 28 -17.37 -2.28 14.36
CA PRO A 28 -17.92 -2.50 13.01
C PRO A 28 -17.76 -3.93 12.49
N PHE A 29 -17.20 -4.88 13.25
CA PHE A 29 -16.89 -6.25 12.83
C PHE A 29 -17.82 -7.25 13.50
N ASP A 30 -19.11 -7.10 13.30
CA ASP A 30 -20.13 -7.97 13.85
C ASP A 30 -20.40 -9.23 13.03
N THR A 31 -19.72 -9.36 11.88
CA THR A 31 -19.76 -10.57 11.07
C THR A 31 -18.34 -10.96 10.63
N GLU A 32 -18.16 -12.26 10.39
CA GLU A 32 -16.91 -12.79 9.85
C GLU A 32 -16.54 -12.16 8.51
N GLU A 33 -17.56 -11.95 7.66
CA GLU A 33 -17.36 -11.34 6.34
C GLU A 33 -16.81 -9.92 6.43
N LYS A 34 -17.36 -9.09 7.30
CA LYS A 34 -16.90 -7.72 7.50
C LYS A 34 -15.47 -7.68 8.00
N TRP A 35 -15.12 -8.57 8.91
CA TRP A 35 -13.77 -8.68 9.45
C TRP A 35 -12.77 -9.07 8.37
N ARG A 36 -13.11 -10.11 7.60
CA ARG A 36 -12.27 -10.61 6.51
C ARG A 36 -12.07 -9.55 5.42
N ASP A 37 -13.14 -8.85 5.04
CA ASP A 37 -13.08 -7.79 4.04
C ASP A 37 -12.19 -6.63 4.49
N TRP A 38 -12.28 -6.25 5.75
CA TRP A 38 -11.45 -5.21 6.33
C TRP A 38 -9.96 -5.59 6.30
N LEU A 39 -9.63 -6.80 6.73
CA LEU A 39 -8.24 -7.30 6.72
C LEU A 39 -7.69 -7.36 5.30
N THR A 40 -8.49 -7.82 4.35
CA THR A 40 -8.10 -7.91 2.94
C THR A 40 -7.89 -6.52 2.34
N ASP A 41 -8.73 -5.57 2.69
CA ASP A 41 -8.61 -4.19 2.24
C ASP A 41 -7.33 -3.53 2.76
N LEU A 42 -7.01 -3.73 4.05
CA LEU A 42 -5.75 -3.24 4.62
C LEU A 42 -4.55 -3.85 3.89
N ALA A 43 -4.58 -5.16 3.63
CA ALA A 43 -3.51 -5.84 2.91
C ALA A 43 -3.31 -5.22 1.53
N ARG A 44 -4.39 -4.96 0.82
CA ARG A 44 -4.36 -4.35 -0.51
C ARG A 44 -3.77 -2.94 -0.47
N ARG A 45 -4.13 -2.15 0.53
CA ARG A 45 -3.62 -0.79 0.68
C ARG A 45 -2.12 -0.78 1.00
N PHE A 46 -1.64 -1.70 1.84
CA PHE A 46 -0.22 -1.81 2.12
C PHE A 46 0.57 -2.25 0.89
N GLU A 47 0.04 -3.18 0.10
CA GLU A 47 0.67 -3.60 -1.16
C GLU A 47 0.77 -2.44 -2.15
N TYR A 48 -0.28 -1.63 -2.24
CA TYR A 48 -0.31 -0.46 -3.11
C TYR A 48 0.80 0.52 -2.78
N CYS A 49 1.24 0.57 -1.52
CA CYS A 49 2.28 1.47 -1.03
C CYS A 49 3.70 0.90 -1.16
N GLN A 50 3.88 -0.33 -1.65
CA GLN A 50 5.20 -0.89 -1.87
C GLN A 50 5.97 -0.04 -2.88
N GLU A 51 7.26 0.16 -2.63
CA GLU A 51 8.09 1.09 -3.40
C GLU A 51 8.12 0.76 -4.89
N ASP A 52 8.31 -0.51 -5.23
CA ASP A 52 8.31 -0.97 -6.61
C ASP A 52 6.99 -0.68 -7.33
N LYS A 53 5.87 -0.81 -6.63
CA LYS A 53 4.56 -0.52 -7.19
C LYS A 53 4.31 0.97 -7.36
N VAL A 54 4.82 1.78 -6.42
CA VAL A 54 4.76 3.25 -6.53
C VAL A 54 5.55 3.71 -7.76
N LEU A 55 6.77 3.20 -7.92
CA LEU A 55 7.62 3.54 -9.07
C LEU A 55 6.99 3.08 -10.38
N ALA A 56 6.33 1.93 -10.40
CA ALA A 56 5.66 1.40 -11.60
C ALA A 56 4.50 2.28 -12.07
N ARG A 57 3.93 3.11 -11.20
CA ARG A 57 2.86 4.03 -11.57
C ARG A 57 3.34 5.33 -12.20
N ASN A 58 4.65 5.56 -12.24
CA ASN A 58 5.20 6.77 -12.85
C ASN A 58 5.10 6.67 -14.38
N GLU A 59 4.28 7.53 -14.97
CA GLU A 59 4.04 7.52 -16.41
C GLU A 59 5.27 7.88 -17.26
N TYR A 60 6.27 8.50 -16.65
CA TYR A 60 7.50 8.88 -17.31
C TYR A 60 8.62 7.85 -17.16
N ALA A 61 8.39 6.77 -16.42
CA ALA A 61 9.42 5.77 -16.13
C ALA A 61 9.96 5.11 -17.40
N GLU A 62 9.06 4.77 -18.32
CA GLU A 62 9.43 4.13 -19.58
C GLU A 62 10.37 5.02 -20.41
N GLU A 63 10.01 6.29 -20.57
CA GLU A 63 10.81 7.26 -21.32
C GLU A 63 12.13 7.57 -20.63
N TYR A 64 12.11 7.64 -19.31
CA TYR A 64 13.32 7.92 -18.51
C TYR A 64 14.38 6.84 -18.69
N TYR A 65 13.97 5.58 -18.83
CA TYR A 65 14.89 4.45 -18.97
C TYR A 65 15.19 4.08 -20.43
N LYS A 66 14.54 4.69 -21.40
CA LYS A 66 14.83 4.43 -22.82
C LYS A 66 15.94 5.32 -23.33
N PRO A 67 16.98 4.75 -24.02
CA PRO A 67 18.10 5.55 -24.51
C PRO A 67 17.76 6.47 -25.71
N PHE A 68 16.60 6.26 -26.37
CA PHE A 68 16.19 7.06 -27.52
C PHE A 68 14.77 7.58 -27.31
N SER A 69 14.67 8.66 -26.54
CA SER A 69 13.40 9.36 -26.36
C SER A 69 13.32 10.54 -27.34
N SER A 70 12.13 10.85 -27.80
CA SER A 70 11.86 12.04 -28.60
C SER A 70 11.85 13.31 -27.75
N ILE A 71 11.80 13.17 -26.42
CA ILE A 71 11.83 14.28 -25.46
C ILE A 71 13.27 14.43 -24.94
N PRO A 72 13.78 15.68 -24.81
CA PRO A 72 15.10 15.89 -24.25
C PRO A 72 15.25 15.24 -22.88
N VAL A 73 16.42 14.62 -22.64
CA VAL A 73 16.69 13.84 -21.42
C VAL A 73 16.45 14.66 -20.15
N GLU A 74 16.80 15.94 -20.16
CA GLU A 74 16.62 16.82 -19.01
C GLU A 74 15.15 17.04 -18.68
N GLU A 75 14.31 17.23 -19.68
CA GLU A 75 12.86 17.39 -19.48
C GLU A 75 12.23 16.12 -18.93
N VAL A 76 12.60 14.96 -19.49
CA VAL A 76 12.11 13.67 -19.01
C VAL A 76 12.54 13.42 -17.58
N ARG A 77 13.79 13.72 -17.25
CA ARG A 77 14.33 13.58 -15.89
C ARG A 77 13.53 14.45 -14.90
N GLU A 78 13.29 15.69 -15.27
CA GLU A 78 12.55 16.62 -14.42
C GLU A 78 11.12 16.16 -14.20
N LEU A 79 10.42 15.76 -15.24
CA LEU A 79 9.06 15.25 -15.17
C LEU A 79 9.00 13.96 -14.35
N TYR A 80 9.95 13.06 -14.54
CA TYR A 80 10.05 11.81 -13.80
C TYR A 80 10.22 12.07 -12.30
N HIS A 81 11.14 12.96 -11.92
CA HIS A 81 11.37 13.27 -10.51
C HIS A 81 10.19 13.96 -9.85
N LYS A 82 9.53 14.87 -10.56
CA LYS A 82 8.32 15.53 -10.05
C LYS A 82 7.20 14.51 -9.82
N GLU A 83 7.00 13.60 -10.76
CA GLU A 83 5.98 12.57 -10.63
C GLU A 83 6.29 11.64 -9.47
N ASN A 84 7.55 11.25 -9.28
CA ASN A 84 7.96 10.44 -8.14
C ASN A 84 7.67 11.15 -6.82
N GLU A 85 7.98 12.44 -6.71
CA GLU A 85 7.67 13.22 -5.50
C GLU A 85 6.18 13.20 -5.19
N ARG A 86 5.35 13.39 -6.21
CA ARG A 86 3.90 13.35 -6.06
C ARG A 86 3.40 11.97 -5.61
N LEU A 87 3.89 10.92 -6.26
CA LEU A 87 3.50 9.55 -5.94
C LEU A 87 3.94 9.14 -4.53
N PHE A 88 5.14 9.53 -4.12
CA PHE A 88 5.62 9.23 -2.77
C PHE A 88 4.91 10.05 -1.70
N ALA A 89 4.46 11.27 -2.02
CA ALA A 89 3.62 12.04 -1.12
C ALA A 89 2.26 11.38 -0.90
N GLU A 90 1.64 10.90 -1.98
CA GLU A 90 0.40 10.12 -1.88
C GLU A 90 0.59 8.84 -1.08
N ARG A 91 1.71 8.15 -1.30
CA ARG A 91 2.08 6.96 -0.56
C ARG A 91 2.15 7.23 0.94
N GLN A 92 2.84 8.30 1.33
CA GLN A 92 2.97 8.67 2.74
C GLN A 92 1.63 8.93 3.40
N LEU A 93 0.75 9.64 2.70
CA LEU A 93 -0.59 9.90 3.20
C LEU A 93 -1.39 8.61 3.39
N MET A 94 -1.35 7.74 2.39
CA MET A 94 -2.06 6.46 2.44
C MET A 94 -1.50 5.56 3.54
N LEU A 95 -0.18 5.49 3.70
CA LEU A 95 0.45 4.73 4.77
C LEU A 95 0.00 5.23 6.14
N LYS A 96 0.01 6.53 6.35
CA LYS A 96 -0.42 7.13 7.61
C LYS A 96 -1.87 6.78 7.93
N GLN A 97 -2.75 6.91 6.96
CA GLN A 97 -4.16 6.57 7.12
C GLN A 97 -4.37 5.09 7.40
N THR A 98 -3.66 4.23 6.69
CA THR A 98 -3.78 2.79 6.83
C THR A 98 -3.25 2.30 8.17
N PHE A 99 -2.10 2.82 8.62
CA PHE A 99 -1.55 2.49 9.94
C PHE A 99 -2.43 3.02 11.07
N ASN A 100 -3.02 4.20 10.92
CA ASN A 100 -3.96 4.73 11.90
C ASN A 100 -5.17 3.82 12.05
N GLU A 101 -5.73 3.37 10.93
CA GLU A 101 -6.86 2.46 10.92
C GLU A 101 -6.51 1.11 11.56
N LEU A 102 -5.33 0.58 11.23
CA LEU A 102 -4.83 -0.65 11.83
C LEU A 102 -4.68 -0.48 13.34
N SER A 103 -4.10 0.64 13.80
CA SER A 103 -3.84 0.89 15.22
C SER A 103 -5.12 1.01 16.03
N GLU A 104 -6.21 1.52 15.44
CA GLU A 104 -7.50 1.62 16.12
C GLU A 104 -8.08 0.26 16.50
N HIS A 105 -7.72 -0.79 15.75
CA HIS A 105 -8.26 -2.14 15.93
C HIS A 105 -7.19 -3.18 16.20
N ILE A 106 -5.98 -2.74 16.60
CA ILE A 106 -4.84 -3.65 16.74
C ILE A 106 -5.07 -4.71 17.82
N ASP A 107 -5.74 -4.36 18.91
CA ASP A 107 -6.03 -5.28 20.00
C ASP A 107 -6.95 -6.42 19.54
N GLU A 108 -7.80 -6.16 18.55
CA GLU A 108 -8.74 -7.13 18.00
C GLU A 108 -8.07 -8.22 17.15
N LEU A 109 -6.85 -7.92 16.64
CA LEU A 109 -6.09 -8.89 15.84
C LEU A 109 -5.58 -10.07 16.65
N TRP A 110 -5.43 -9.89 17.96
CA TRP A 110 -4.79 -10.87 18.85
C TRP A 110 -5.79 -11.60 19.75
N ASP A 111 -7.04 -11.23 19.72
CA ASP A 111 -8.08 -11.85 20.56
C ASP A 111 -8.62 -13.16 19.99
#